data_5ef518abb3467736c8417d168021b53d
#
_entry.id   5ef518abb3467736c8417d168021b53d
#
_cell.length_a   1.000
_cell.length_b   1.000
_cell.length_c   1.000
_cell.angle_alpha   90.00
_cell.angle_beta   90.00
_cell.angle_gamma   90.00
#
_symmetry.space_group_name_H-M   'P 1'
#
loop_
_entity.id
_entity.type
_entity.pdbx_description
1 polymer ?
#
loop_
_entity_poly.entity_id
_entity_poly.type
_entity_poly.pdbx_seq_one_letter_code
_entity_poly.pdbx_strand_id
1 'polypeptide(L)'
;MNRRTFLKQTAAYAAVAGSLRAADWKKQVGLELYTVRDLTAKEYEATVAKVAEIGYKEVEAATDYAGMEPRQFRAMLDRYGLTMPSTHVGATAGPDLEKQLEGFRIMGIQYTEIRGAGGGGGGRGPATEDSIKRQAAQLNEHGKIAKKYDMKILVHNHTMEFQPIEGSKLRPYDILLAETDPALVAMQLDIGWASVAGQNILEMFRKNPGRFELWHVKDARGIKSMTPQMTQQERQRAATLVPVGLGEVDYKSIFAAAAQAGLKHYCIEQDNAADWGDSIAAARKSYQNLVKILG
;
A
#
# COMPACT_ATOMS: atom_id res chain seq x y z
N MET A 1 -21.08 26.66 -0.05
CA MET A 1 -20.48 26.19 1.21
C MET A 1 -20.12 27.41 2.07
N ASN A 2 -20.64 27.54 3.29
CA ASN A 2 -20.59 28.77 4.09
C ASN A 2 -19.25 28.84 4.85
N ARG A 3 -18.58 30.01 4.89
CA ARG A 3 -17.30 30.27 5.58
C ARG A 3 -17.25 29.75 7.04
N ARG A 4 -18.38 29.72 7.73
CA ARG A 4 -18.50 29.22 9.11
C ARG A 4 -18.35 27.68 9.21
N THR A 5 -18.70 26.92 8.18
CA THR A 5 -18.53 25.46 8.15
C THR A 5 -17.08 25.09 7.91
N PHE A 6 -16.38 25.86 7.08
CA PHE A 6 -14.94 25.68 6.82
C PHE A 6 -14.09 25.94 8.07
N LEU A 7 -14.39 26.98 8.84
CA LEU A 7 -13.67 27.32 10.08
C LEU A 7 -13.94 26.33 11.23
N LYS A 8 -15.10 25.66 11.26
CA LYS A 8 -15.40 24.62 12.26
C LYS A 8 -14.67 23.30 11.95
N GLN A 9 -14.47 22.97 10.68
CA GLN A 9 -13.69 21.78 10.28
C GLN A 9 -12.19 21.97 10.54
N THR A 10 -11.62 23.17 10.31
CA THR A 10 -10.22 23.47 10.64
C THR A 10 -9.95 23.49 12.15
N ALA A 11 -10.90 23.91 12.98
CA ALA A 11 -10.76 23.91 14.45
C ALA A 11 -10.83 22.49 15.05
N ALA A 12 -11.57 21.54 14.44
CA ALA A 12 -11.64 20.16 14.91
C ALA A 12 -10.34 19.38 14.61
N TYR A 13 -9.60 19.74 13.56
CA TYR A 13 -8.29 19.14 13.26
C TYR A 13 -7.16 19.67 14.15
N ALA A 14 -7.28 20.89 14.69
CA ALA A 14 -6.28 21.47 15.59
C ALA A 14 -6.34 20.92 17.02
N ALA A 15 -7.46 20.31 17.44
CA ALA A 15 -7.65 19.82 18.81
C ALA A 15 -7.13 18.39 19.04
N VAL A 16 -6.72 17.65 18.00
CA VAL A 16 -6.11 16.31 18.08
C VAL A 16 -4.57 16.37 18.08
N ALA A 17 -3.98 17.56 18.03
CA ALA A 17 -2.54 17.78 18.19
C ALA A 17 -2.02 17.63 19.64
N GLY A 18 -2.76 16.91 20.50
CA GLY A 18 -2.31 16.47 21.80
C GLY A 18 -1.34 15.29 21.64
N SER A 19 -0.03 15.57 21.72
CA SER A 19 1.10 14.65 21.98
C SER A 19 0.94 13.22 21.40
N LEU A 20 0.78 13.07 20.09
CA LEU A 20 1.17 11.84 19.44
C LEU A 20 2.71 11.77 19.56
N ARG A 21 3.22 10.95 20.50
CA ARG A 21 4.61 10.49 20.43
C ARG A 21 4.83 10.07 18.97
N ALA A 22 5.86 10.63 18.34
CA ALA A 22 6.25 10.19 17.01
C ALA A 22 6.29 8.67 17.03
N ALA A 23 5.51 8.01 16.18
CA ALA A 23 5.49 6.57 16.13
C ALA A 23 6.91 6.09 15.84
N ASP A 24 7.37 5.10 16.58
CA ASP A 24 8.68 4.48 16.34
C ASP A 24 8.52 3.49 15.18
N TRP A 25 8.55 4.01 13.96
CA TRP A 25 8.34 3.25 12.75
C TRP A 25 9.29 2.06 12.59
N LYS A 26 10.47 2.09 13.27
CA LYS A 26 11.41 0.95 13.28
C LYS A 26 10.83 -0.30 13.93
N LYS A 27 9.85 -0.14 14.81
CA LYS A 27 9.21 -1.27 15.51
C LYS A 27 8.11 -1.96 14.73
N GLN A 28 7.73 -1.43 13.57
CA GLN A 28 6.59 -1.90 12.77
C GLN A 28 6.95 -2.20 11.32
N VAL A 29 8.23 -2.47 11.02
CA VAL A 29 8.66 -2.74 9.65
C VAL A 29 7.94 -3.96 9.11
N GLY A 30 7.17 -3.77 8.05
CA GLY A 30 6.49 -4.83 7.31
C GLY A 30 7.23 -5.25 6.05
N LEU A 31 6.94 -6.45 5.55
CA LEU A 31 7.38 -6.96 4.25
C LEU A 31 6.18 -7.44 3.44
N GLU A 32 6.01 -6.94 2.22
CA GLU A 32 5.13 -7.61 1.28
C GLU A 32 5.81 -8.87 0.75
N LEU A 33 5.12 -10.00 0.91
CA LEU A 33 5.65 -11.34 0.59
C LEU A 33 5.85 -11.57 -0.92
N TYR A 34 5.35 -10.65 -1.78
CA TYR A 34 5.71 -10.63 -3.19
C TYR A 34 7.22 -10.50 -3.41
N THR A 35 7.90 -9.79 -2.52
CA THR A 35 9.36 -9.65 -2.50
C THR A 35 10.09 -11.00 -2.47
N VAL A 36 9.53 -11.97 -1.76
CA VAL A 36 10.11 -13.31 -1.55
C VAL A 36 9.25 -14.43 -2.13
N ARG A 37 8.42 -14.10 -3.15
CA ARG A 37 7.46 -15.04 -3.76
C ARG A 37 8.09 -16.26 -4.39
N ASP A 38 9.33 -16.16 -4.86
CA ASP A 38 10.12 -17.26 -5.38
C ASP A 38 10.41 -18.34 -4.33
N LEU A 39 10.43 -17.94 -3.06
CA LEU A 39 10.65 -18.83 -1.91
C LEU A 39 9.32 -19.24 -1.26
N THR A 40 8.36 -18.33 -1.09
CA THR A 40 7.04 -18.69 -0.54
C THR A 40 6.32 -19.72 -1.40
N ALA A 41 6.51 -19.70 -2.71
CA ALA A 41 5.97 -20.72 -3.63
C ALA A 41 6.50 -22.14 -3.37
N LYS A 42 7.63 -22.28 -2.68
CA LYS A 42 8.28 -23.57 -2.40
C LYS A 42 8.14 -23.96 -0.93
N GLU A 43 8.43 -23.04 -0.02
CA GLU A 43 8.57 -23.25 1.42
C GLU A 43 7.96 -22.05 2.17
N TYR A 44 6.63 -21.92 2.17
CA TYR A 44 5.96 -20.74 2.67
C TYR A 44 6.31 -20.42 4.14
N GLU A 45 6.07 -21.38 5.05
CA GLU A 45 6.31 -21.20 6.48
C GLU A 45 7.79 -20.96 6.81
N ALA A 46 8.70 -21.72 6.18
CA ALA A 46 10.13 -21.52 6.37
C ALA A 46 10.61 -20.14 5.88
N THR A 47 9.99 -19.62 4.81
CA THR A 47 10.26 -18.27 4.31
C THR A 47 9.75 -17.20 5.29
N VAL A 48 8.53 -17.36 5.80
CA VAL A 48 7.96 -16.46 6.81
C VAL A 48 8.83 -16.45 8.09
N ALA A 49 9.34 -17.61 8.52
CA ALA A 49 10.27 -17.69 9.65
C ALA A 49 11.54 -16.86 9.40
N LYS A 50 12.15 -16.96 8.21
CA LYS A 50 13.33 -16.15 7.83
C LYS A 50 13.02 -14.66 7.79
N VAL A 51 11.82 -14.27 7.36
CA VAL A 51 11.37 -12.86 7.39
C VAL A 51 11.30 -12.35 8.84
N ALA A 52 10.73 -13.13 9.74
CA ALA A 52 10.70 -12.78 11.17
C ALA A 52 12.10 -12.69 11.80
N GLU A 53 13.02 -13.62 11.45
CA GLU A 53 14.42 -13.61 11.90
C GLU A 53 15.20 -12.37 11.46
N ILE A 54 14.86 -11.77 10.31
CA ILE A 54 15.44 -10.50 9.85
C ILE A 54 15.06 -9.37 10.81
N GLY A 55 13.88 -9.44 11.41
CA GLY A 55 13.36 -8.44 12.33
C GLY A 55 12.04 -7.82 11.92
N TYR A 56 11.47 -8.20 10.78
CA TYR A 56 10.15 -7.75 10.36
C TYR A 56 9.08 -8.08 11.41
N LYS A 57 8.06 -7.24 11.53
CA LYS A 57 6.96 -7.37 12.49
C LYS A 57 5.61 -7.52 11.83
N GLU A 58 5.50 -7.05 10.60
CA GLU A 58 4.30 -7.18 9.80
C GLU A 58 4.64 -7.88 8.47
N VAL A 59 3.66 -8.58 7.92
CA VAL A 59 3.72 -9.10 6.55
C VAL A 59 2.45 -8.73 5.81
N GLU A 60 2.54 -8.67 4.50
CA GLU A 60 1.40 -8.54 3.61
C GLU A 60 1.42 -9.71 2.63
N ALA A 61 0.34 -10.50 2.58
CA ALA A 61 0.25 -11.62 1.64
C ALA A 61 -0.08 -11.10 0.23
N ALA A 62 0.63 -11.63 -0.78
CA ALA A 62 0.55 -11.18 -2.17
C ALA A 62 -0.06 -12.20 -3.13
N THR A 63 0.22 -13.48 -2.95
CA THR A 63 -0.16 -14.54 -3.90
C THR A 63 -1.22 -15.49 -3.36
N ASP A 64 -1.03 -15.99 -2.15
CA ASP A 64 -1.91 -16.97 -1.49
C ASP A 64 -1.65 -17.02 0.02
N TYR A 65 -2.31 -17.95 0.69
CA TYR A 65 -2.15 -18.26 2.11
C TYR A 65 -1.62 -19.69 2.32
N ALA A 66 -0.85 -20.22 1.39
CA ALA A 66 -0.28 -21.58 1.41
C ALA A 66 -1.33 -22.71 1.59
N GLY A 67 -2.55 -22.48 1.11
CA GLY A 67 -3.66 -23.43 1.27
C GLY A 67 -4.11 -23.63 2.72
N MET A 68 -3.66 -22.81 3.67
CA MET A 68 -4.03 -22.93 5.08
C MET A 68 -5.40 -22.32 5.34
N GLU A 69 -6.16 -22.96 6.25
CA GLU A 69 -7.35 -22.36 6.83
C GLU A 69 -7.00 -21.10 7.66
N PRO A 70 -7.88 -20.10 7.76
CA PRO A 70 -7.58 -18.82 8.42
C PRO A 70 -7.00 -18.93 9.82
N ARG A 71 -7.51 -19.85 10.65
CA ARG A 71 -6.99 -20.08 12.01
C ARG A 71 -5.58 -20.70 12.02
N GLN A 72 -5.28 -21.56 11.07
CA GLN A 72 -3.96 -22.17 10.92
C GLN A 72 -2.94 -21.13 10.48
N PHE A 73 -3.29 -20.30 9.48
CA PHE A 73 -2.46 -19.22 9.01
C PHE A 73 -2.17 -18.20 10.12
N ARG A 74 -3.20 -17.80 10.89
CA ARG A 74 -3.02 -16.90 12.03
C ARG A 74 -2.07 -17.51 13.08
N ALA A 75 -2.26 -18.80 13.43
CA ALA A 75 -1.39 -19.50 14.39
C ALA A 75 0.06 -19.62 13.90
N MET A 76 0.29 -19.76 12.59
CA MET A 76 1.63 -19.70 11.99
C MET A 76 2.27 -18.32 12.21
N LEU A 77 1.57 -17.23 11.90
CA LEU A 77 2.09 -15.87 12.12
C LEU A 77 2.40 -15.62 13.60
N ASP A 78 1.52 -16.05 14.51
CA ASP A 78 1.70 -15.91 15.97
C ASP A 78 2.96 -16.61 16.47
N ARG A 79 3.30 -17.80 15.92
CA ARG A 79 4.54 -18.52 16.28
C ARG A 79 5.80 -17.71 16.00
N TYR A 80 5.77 -16.89 14.96
CA TYR A 80 6.90 -16.05 14.55
C TYR A 80 6.78 -14.60 15.04
N GLY A 81 5.75 -14.27 15.82
CA GLY A 81 5.54 -12.92 16.34
C GLY A 81 5.25 -11.89 15.25
N LEU A 82 4.59 -12.32 14.17
CA LEU A 82 4.19 -11.48 13.05
C LEU A 82 2.69 -11.15 13.10
N THR A 83 2.34 -9.99 12.53
CA THR A 83 0.95 -9.62 12.23
C THR A 83 0.78 -9.38 10.72
N MET A 84 -0.46 -9.42 10.24
CA MET A 84 -0.79 -9.18 8.83
C MET A 84 -1.98 -8.22 8.75
N PRO A 85 -1.73 -6.89 8.83
CA PRO A 85 -2.81 -5.90 8.80
C PRO A 85 -3.44 -5.73 7.43
N SER A 86 -2.72 -6.06 6.37
CA SER A 86 -3.17 -5.89 4.97
C SER A 86 -2.84 -7.11 4.11
N THR A 87 -3.56 -7.24 3.00
CA THR A 87 -3.35 -8.33 2.03
C THR A 87 -3.72 -7.91 0.62
N HIS A 88 -2.90 -8.32 -0.35
CA HIS A 88 -3.20 -8.29 -1.78
C HIS A 88 -3.86 -9.58 -2.29
N VAL A 89 -4.02 -10.59 -1.44
CA VAL A 89 -4.90 -11.73 -1.71
C VAL A 89 -6.33 -11.31 -1.42
N GLY A 90 -6.94 -10.59 -2.37
CA GLY A 90 -8.26 -10.00 -2.19
C GLY A 90 -9.37 -11.05 -2.05
N ALA A 91 -10.46 -10.66 -1.38
CA ALA A 91 -11.69 -11.41 -1.41
C ALA A 91 -12.32 -11.37 -2.82
N THR A 92 -13.09 -12.40 -3.18
CA THR A 92 -13.83 -12.44 -4.43
C THR A 92 -15.28 -12.01 -4.19
N ALA A 93 -15.75 -11.03 -4.96
CA ALA A 93 -17.16 -10.62 -4.90
C ALA A 93 -18.07 -11.78 -5.30
N GLY A 94 -19.13 -12.01 -4.52
CA GLY A 94 -20.07 -13.10 -4.77
C GLY A 94 -20.67 -13.64 -3.48
N PRO A 95 -21.37 -14.81 -3.55
CA PRO A 95 -22.10 -15.37 -2.40
C PRO A 95 -21.21 -15.71 -1.19
N ASP A 96 -19.93 -16.00 -1.41
CA ASP A 96 -18.97 -16.37 -0.36
C ASP A 96 -18.18 -15.17 0.20
N LEU A 97 -18.48 -13.95 -0.22
CA LEU A 97 -17.71 -12.75 0.16
C LEU A 97 -17.65 -12.59 1.70
N GLU A 98 -18.80 -12.68 2.38
CA GLU A 98 -18.85 -12.47 3.82
C GLU A 98 -18.08 -13.58 4.58
N LYS A 99 -18.09 -14.82 4.08
CA LYS A 99 -17.29 -15.92 4.63
C LYS A 99 -15.79 -15.66 4.47
N GLN A 100 -15.37 -15.13 3.33
CA GLN A 100 -13.97 -14.77 3.09
C GLN A 100 -13.53 -13.63 4.02
N LEU A 101 -14.37 -12.59 4.18
CA LEU A 101 -14.07 -11.47 5.08
C LEU A 101 -13.98 -11.92 6.54
N GLU A 102 -14.85 -12.85 6.98
CA GLU A 102 -14.73 -13.44 8.31
C GLU A 102 -13.40 -14.21 8.48
N GLY A 103 -12.97 -14.95 7.44
CA GLY A 103 -11.64 -15.58 7.41
C GLY A 103 -10.51 -14.55 7.54
N PHE A 104 -10.61 -13.42 6.84
CA PHE A 104 -9.63 -12.33 6.92
C PHE A 104 -9.61 -11.70 8.33
N ARG A 105 -10.77 -11.51 8.95
CA ARG A 105 -10.87 -11.03 10.32
C ARG A 105 -10.15 -11.97 11.31
N ILE A 106 -10.30 -13.29 11.15
CA ILE A 106 -9.59 -14.29 11.95
C ILE A 106 -8.08 -14.19 11.76
N MET A 107 -7.60 -13.91 10.54
CA MET A 107 -6.17 -13.70 10.26
C MET A 107 -5.62 -12.37 10.77
N GLY A 108 -6.50 -11.45 11.21
CA GLY A 108 -6.12 -10.13 11.71
C GLY A 108 -5.99 -9.04 10.62
N ILE A 109 -6.50 -9.32 9.42
CA ILE A 109 -6.49 -8.38 8.30
C ILE A 109 -7.49 -7.23 8.57
N GLN A 110 -7.06 -6.00 8.34
CA GLN A 110 -7.85 -4.78 8.47
C GLN A 110 -8.03 -4.07 7.12
N TYR A 111 -7.20 -4.41 6.12
CA TYR A 111 -7.22 -3.81 4.80
C TYR A 111 -7.12 -4.89 3.72
N THR A 112 -8.05 -4.88 2.77
CA THR A 112 -8.12 -5.90 1.72
C THR A 112 -8.69 -5.33 0.43
N GLU A 113 -8.40 -6.00 -0.68
CA GLU A 113 -9.09 -5.78 -1.95
C GLU A 113 -10.32 -6.68 -2.05
N ILE A 114 -11.33 -6.27 -2.86
CA ILE A 114 -12.39 -7.16 -3.33
C ILE A 114 -12.29 -7.26 -4.84
N ARG A 115 -11.91 -8.45 -5.33
CA ARG A 115 -11.73 -8.76 -6.75
C ARG A 115 -13.04 -9.19 -7.41
N GLY A 116 -13.11 -9.05 -8.72
CA GLY A 116 -14.24 -9.53 -9.52
C GLY A 116 -15.41 -8.56 -9.65
N ALA A 117 -15.36 -7.44 -8.96
CA ALA A 117 -16.39 -6.41 -9.01
C ALA A 117 -15.92 -5.11 -9.71
N GLY A 118 -14.98 -5.21 -10.66
CA GLY A 118 -14.46 -4.06 -11.42
C GLY A 118 -13.34 -3.29 -10.73
N GLY A 119 -12.85 -3.76 -9.60
CA GLY A 119 -11.83 -3.11 -8.78
C GLY A 119 -10.53 -3.91 -8.67
N GLY A 120 -9.95 -4.26 -9.75
CA GLY A 120 -8.54 -4.65 -9.85
C GLY A 120 -8.04 -4.04 -11.15
N GLY A 121 -6.96 -3.30 -11.13
CA GLY A 121 -6.44 -2.48 -12.23
C GLY A 121 -6.43 -3.16 -13.60
N GLY A 122 -7.52 -3.09 -14.32
CA GLY A 122 -7.65 -3.75 -15.61
C GLY A 122 -9.09 -3.89 -16.11
N GLY A 123 -9.90 -2.83 -16.03
CA GLY A 123 -11.07 -2.74 -16.90
C GLY A 123 -10.63 -2.95 -18.35
N ARG A 124 -11.34 -3.80 -19.13
CA ARG A 124 -11.02 -4.10 -20.53
C ARG A 124 -11.28 -2.88 -21.45
N GLY A 125 -10.61 -1.77 -21.23
CA GLY A 125 -10.75 -0.58 -22.04
C GLY A 125 -9.93 0.59 -21.48
N PRO A 126 -9.75 1.68 -22.27
CA PRO A 126 -9.07 2.87 -21.80
C PRO A 126 -9.82 3.48 -20.62
N ALA A 127 -9.06 3.96 -19.63
CA ALA A 127 -9.63 4.66 -18.49
C ALA A 127 -10.36 5.93 -18.97
N THR A 128 -11.59 6.12 -18.51
CA THR A 128 -12.35 7.36 -18.66
C THR A 128 -12.75 7.88 -17.30
N GLU A 129 -13.02 9.20 -17.17
CA GLU A 129 -13.48 9.78 -15.89
C GLU A 129 -14.67 9.02 -15.31
N ASP A 130 -15.66 8.71 -16.17
CA ASP A 130 -16.87 7.98 -15.74
C ASP A 130 -16.56 6.53 -15.32
N SER A 131 -15.61 5.85 -15.97
CA SER A 131 -15.24 4.50 -15.57
C SER A 131 -14.57 4.50 -14.19
N ILE A 132 -13.71 5.47 -13.92
CA ILE A 132 -13.03 5.59 -12.60
C ILE A 132 -14.00 6.04 -11.51
N LYS A 133 -14.96 6.95 -11.80
CA LYS A 133 -16.02 7.32 -10.85
C LYS A 133 -16.92 6.12 -10.50
N ARG A 134 -17.28 5.28 -11.49
CA ARG A 134 -18.01 4.03 -11.21
C ARG A 134 -17.19 3.07 -10.35
N GLN A 135 -15.88 2.96 -10.60
CA GLN A 135 -14.98 2.16 -9.77
C GLN A 135 -14.97 2.70 -8.31
N ALA A 136 -14.83 4.01 -8.12
CA ALA A 136 -14.86 4.62 -6.79
C ALA A 136 -16.19 4.36 -6.05
N ALA A 137 -17.33 4.51 -6.75
CA ALA A 137 -18.63 4.18 -6.18
C ALA A 137 -18.72 2.71 -5.74
N GLN A 138 -18.19 1.78 -6.55
CA GLN A 138 -18.17 0.35 -6.23
C GLN A 138 -17.24 0.04 -5.04
N LEU A 139 -16.07 0.68 -4.97
CA LEU A 139 -15.18 0.56 -3.81
C LEU A 139 -15.87 1.03 -2.52
N ASN A 140 -16.65 2.12 -2.58
CA ASN A 140 -17.44 2.58 -1.43
C ASN A 140 -18.50 1.55 -1.02
N GLU A 141 -19.23 0.92 -1.98
CA GLU A 141 -20.22 -0.12 -1.65
C GLU A 141 -19.53 -1.36 -1.02
N HIS A 142 -18.42 -1.81 -1.58
CA HIS A 142 -17.62 -2.89 -0.97
C HIS A 142 -17.10 -2.51 0.41
N GLY A 143 -16.70 -1.26 0.60
CA GLY A 143 -16.26 -0.75 1.89
C GLY A 143 -17.35 -0.79 2.95
N LYS A 144 -18.61 -0.59 2.60
CA LYS A 144 -19.75 -0.76 3.53
C LYS A 144 -19.90 -2.21 3.99
N ILE A 145 -19.61 -3.18 3.10
CA ILE A 145 -19.63 -4.61 3.44
C ILE A 145 -18.43 -4.93 4.34
N ALA A 146 -17.22 -4.57 3.92
CA ALA A 146 -15.97 -4.83 4.63
C ALA A 146 -15.98 -4.23 6.06
N LYS A 147 -16.59 -3.05 6.23
CA LYS A 147 -16.73 -2.38 7.53
C LYS A 147 -17.48 -3.20 8.58
N LYS A 148 -18.38 -4.10 8.20
CA LYS A 148 -19.06 -5.02 9.13
C LYS A 148 -18.09 -6.02 9.79
N TYR A 149 -16.90 -6.17 9.20
CA TYR A 149 -15.82 -7.05 9.64
C TYR A 149 -14.60 -6.26 10.14
N ASP A 150 -14.80 -4.97 10.48
CA ASP A 150 -13.74 -4.04 10.92
C ASP A 150 -12.63 -3.84 9.88
N MET A 151 -12.97 -3.89 8.58
CA MET A 151 -12.04 -3.72 7.48
C MET A 151 -12.36 -2.51 6.62
N LYS A 152 -11.33 -2.01 5.92
CA LYS A 152 -11.45 -1.08 4.80
C LYS A 152 -11.02 -1.76 3.50
N ILE A 153 -11.58 -1.27 2.40
CA ILE A 153 -11.06 -1.61 1.07
C ILE A 153 -9.74 -0.89 0.87
N LEU A 154 -8.76 -1.63 0.34
CA LEU A 154 -7.43 -1.13 0.01
C LEU A 154 -7.37 -0.76 -1.47
N VAL A 155 -6.78 0.39 -1.78
CA VAL A 155 -6.46 0.84 -3.15
C VAL A 155 -4.97 1.07 -3.25
N HIS A 156 -4.30 0.25 -4.05
CA HIS A 156 -2.87 0.33 -4.35
C HIS A 156 -2.63 0.97 -5.73
N ASN A 157 -1.49 1.60 -5.91
CA ASN A 157 -1.07 2.20 -7.18
C ASN A 157 0.24 1.62 -7.72
N HIS A 158 0.36 1.65 -9.04
CA HIS A 158 1.62 1.63 -9.76
C HIS A 158 1.87 3.00 -10.43
N THR A 159 2.47 3.03 -11.62
CA THR A 159 2.71 4.28 -12.36
C THR A 159 1.51 4.73 -13.18
N MET A 160 0.71 3.77 -13.67
CA MET A 160 -0.35 4.04 -14.66
C MET A 160 -1.53 4.85 -14.09
N GLU A 161 -1.79 4.74 -12.78
CA GLU A 161 -2.82 5.51 -12.08
C GLU A 161 -2.54 7.01 -12.07
N PHE A 162 -1.29 7.39 -12.34
CA PHE A 162 -0.83 8.78 -12.46
C PHE A 162 -0.77 9.29 -13.91
N GLN A 163 -1.11 8.46 -14.92
CA GLN A 163 -1.23 8.91 -16.28
C GLN A 163 -2.53 9.69 -16.47
N PRO A 164 -2.50 10.91 -17.05
CA PRO A 164 -3.72 11.64 -17.39
C PRO A 164 -4.64 10.81 -18.29
N ILE A 165 -5.93 10.85 -18.00
CA ILE A 165 -6.95 10.23 -18.84
C ILE A 165 -7.00 10.95 -20.18
N GLU A 166 -7.13 10.20 -21.28
CA GLU A 166 -7.18 10.78 -22.62
C GLU A 166 -8.32 11.82 -22.73
N GLY A 167 -8.00 13.00 -23.24
CA GLY A 167 -8.95 14.12 -23.33
C GLY A 167 -9.25 14.83 -22.01
N SER A 168 -8.60 14.46 -20.90
CA SER A 168 -8.78 15.07 -19.59
C SER A 168 -7.45 15.50 -18.97
N LYS A 169 -7.52 16.42 -17.97
CA LYS A 169 -6.38 16.76 -17.10
C LYS A 169 -6.35 15.91 -15.83
N LEU A 170 -7.41 15.15 -15.58
CA LEU A 170 -7.54 14.31 -14.38
C LEU A 170 -6.81 12.98 -14.59
N ARG A 171 -6.29 12.43 -13.52
CA ARG A 171 -5.67 11.12 -13.45
C ARG A 171 -6.59 10.16 -12.70
N PRO A 172 -6.58 8.86 -12.99
CA PRO A 172 -7.34 7.87 -12.23
C PRO A 172 -7.15 8.00 -10.72
N TYR A 173 -5.91 8.21 -10.26
CA TYR A 173 -5.60 8.34 -8.84
C TYR A 173 -6.27 9.56 -8.18
N ASP A 174 -6.33 10.71 -8.88
CA ASP A 174 -6.98 11.92 -8.37
C ASP A 174 -8.50 11.72 -8.18
N ILE A 175 -9.13 11.00 -9.12
CA ILE A 175 -10.58 10.69 -9.05
C ILE A 175 -10.83 9.73 -7.89
N LEU A 176 -10.02 8.67 -7.74
CA LEU A 176 -10.16 7.72 -6.63
C LEU A 176 -10.00 8.42 -5.27
N LEU A 177 -9.01 9.31 -5.13
CA LEU A 177 -8.84 10.10 -3.91
C LEU A 177 -10.05 10.99 -3.60
N ALA A 178 -10.67 11.60 -4.62
CA ALA A 178 -11.78 12.54 -4.45
C ALA A 178 -13.13 11.83 -4.19
N GLU A 179 -13.37 10.69 -4.85
CA GLU A 179 -14.69 10.05 -4.93
C GLU A 179 -14.83 8.87 -3.94
N THR A 180 -13.74 8.43 -3.27
CA THR A 180 -13.83 7.38 -2.26
C THR A 180 -13.96 7.94 -0.85
N ASP A 181 -14.84 7.31 -0.05
CA ASP A 181 -15.02 7.64 1.36
C ASP A 181 -13.81 7.15 2.20
N PRO A 182 -13.06 8.02 2.87
CA PRO A 182 -11.91 7.63 3.69
C PRO A 182 -12.27 6.73 4.89
N ALA A 183 -13.53 6.69 5.30
CA ALA A 183 -13.99 5.77 6.34
C ALA A 183 -14.18 4.32 5.83
N LEU A 184 -14.22 4.12 4.52
CA LEU A 184 -14.50 2.85 3.85
C LEU A 184 -13.32 2.36 3.00
N VAL A 185 -12.55 3.30 2.43
CA VAL A 185 -11.49 3.03 1.46
C VAL A 185 -10.19 3.67 1.92
N ALA A 186 -9.16 2.88 2.12
CA ALA A 186 -7.81 3.29 2.44
C ALA A 186 -6.95 3.32 1.18
N MET A 187 -6.11 4.35 1.05
CA MET A 187 -5.10 4.41 -0.01
C MET A 187 -3.81 3.78 0.52
N GLN A 188 -3.32 2.75 -0.17
CA GLN A 188 -1.98 2.23 0.00
C GLN A 188 -1.09 2.87 -1.07
N LEU A 189 -0.32 3.86 -0.66
CA LEU A 189 0.58 4.55 -1.59
C LEU A 189 1.85 3.73 -1.80
N ASP A 190 2.06 3.20 -3.00
CA ASP A 190 3.39 2.77 -3.41
C ASP A 190 4.23 4.01 -3.70
N ILE A 191 5.12 4.32 -2.76
CA ILE A 191 5.95 5.51 -2.80
C ILE A 191 6.99 5.41 -3.92
N GLY A 192 7.53 4.22 -4.15
CA GLY A 192 8.50 3.98 -5.23
C GLY A 192 7.88 4.22 -6.59
N TRP A 193 6.76 3.57 -6.89
CA TRP A 193 6.08 3.74 -8.17
C TRP A 193 5.50 5.15 -8.35
N ALA A 194 4.98 5.79 -7.29
CA ALA A 194 4.55 7.19 -7.37
C ALA A 194 5.73 8.13 -7.67
N SER A 195 6.91 7.88 -7.08
CA SER A 195 8.13 8.66 -7.37
C SER A 195 8.60 8.44 -8.82
N VAL A 196 8.60 7.21 -9.31
CA VAL A 196 8.87 6.88 -10.72
C VAL A 196 7.88 7.59 -11.64
N ALA A 197 6.60 7.63 -11.26
CA ALA A 197 5.55 8.37 -11.99
C ALA A 197 5.73 9.91 -11.93
N GLY A 198 6.78 10.41 -11.25
CA GLY A 198 7.08 11.84 -11.16
C GLY A 198 6.23 12.59 -10.15
N GLN A 199 5.64 11.89 -9.18
CA GLN A 199 4.85 12.54 -8.15
C GLN A 199 5.73 13.10 -7.04
N ASN A 200 5.34 14.26 -6.50
CA ASN A 200 5.92 14.81 -5.30
C ASN A 200 5.15 14.25 -4.08
N ILE A 201 5.74 13.30 -3.38
CA ILE A 201 5.10 12.57 -2.28
C ILE A 201 4.69 13.51 -1.14
N LEU A 202 5.57 14.44 -0.74
CA LEU A 202 5.27 15.38 0.33
C LEU A 202 4.12 16.33 -0.04
N GLU A 203 4.04 16.73 -1.31
CA GLU A 203 2.93 17.52 -1.84
C GLU A 203 1.62 16.71 -1.85
N MET A 204 1.67 15.42 -2.18
CA MET A 204 0.49 14.54 -2.10
C MET A 204 -0.03 14.47 -0.66
N PHE A 205 0.84 14.32 0.34
CA PHE A 205 0.46 14.30 1.76
C PHE A 205 -0.14 15.63 2.20
N ARG A 206 0.47 16.73 1.77
CA ARG A 206 -0.02 18.08 2.08
C ARG A 206 -1.42 18.36 1.51
N LYS A 207 -1.69 17.89 0.30
CA LYS A 207 -2.99 18.07 -0.38
C LYS A 207 -4.08 17.15 0.17
N ASN A 208 -3.70 15.95 0.62
CA ASN A 208 -4.62 14.90 1.04
C ASN A 208 -4.25 14.36 2.44
N PRO A 209 -4.30 15.20 3.49
CA PRO A 209 -3.88 14.79 4.82
C PRO A 209 -4.76 13.64 5.34
N GLY A 210 -4.13 12.63 5.95
CA GLY A 210 -4.81 11.49 6.54
C GLY A 210 -5.30 10.43 5.54
N ARG A 211 -5.02 10.57 4.23
CA ARG A 211 -5.55 9.65 3.20
C ARG A 211 -4.68 8.42 2.93
N PHE A 212 -3.39 8.46 3.28
CA PHE A 212 -2.42 7.43 2.93
C PHE A 212 -2.10 6.57 4.15
N GLU A 213 -3.08 5.75 4.55
CA GLU A 213 -3.00 4.93 5.77
C GLU A 213 -1.97 3.79 5.65
N LEU A 214 -1.69 3.33 4.43
CA LEU A 214 -0.71 2.29 4.14
C LEU A 214 0.29 2.76 3.09
N TRP A 215 1.53 2.25 3.21
CA TRP A 215 2.57 2.51 2.21
C TRP A 215 3.25 1.22 1.75
N HIS A 216 3.59 1.17 0.45
CA HIS A 216 4.68 0.35 -0.02
C HIS A 216 5.96 1.17 -0.08
N VAL A 217 6.97 0.69 0.61
CA VAL A 217 8.29 1.30 0.69
C VAL A 217 9.17 0.57 -0.31
N LYS A 218 9.19 1.10 -1.54
CA LYS A 218 9.88 0.55 -2.71
C LYS A 218 10.88 1.60 -3.23
N ASP A 219 12.10 1.20 -3.55
CA ASP A 219 13.15 2.14 -3.98
C ASP A 219 13.65 1.83 -5.38
N ALA A 220 14.05 2.87 -6.10
CA ALA A 220 14.50 2.76 -7.47
C ALA A 220 15.62 3.76 -7.79
N ARG A 221 16.46 3.39 -8.75
CA ARG A 221 17.41 4.26 -9.42
C ARG A 221 16.85 4.75 -10.75
N GLY A 222 17.40 5.84 -11.27
CA GLY A 222 17.02 6.43 -12.55
C GLY A 222 15.90 7.46 -12.43
N ILE A 223 15.30 7.68 -11.27
CA ILE A 223 14.20 8.64 -11.05
C ILE A 223 14.65 10.06 -11.38
N LYS A 224 15.85 10.46 -10.93
CA LYS A 224 16.40 11.82 -11.12
C LYS A 224 16.72 12.17 -12.57
N SER A 225 16.87 11.17 -13.43
CA SER A 225 17.13 11.36 -14.87
C SER A 225 15.85 11.43 -15.70
N MET A 226 14.68 11.19 -15.10
CA MET A 226 13.41 11.22 -15.81
C MET A 226 12.96 12.64 -16.11
N THR A 227 12.44 12.85 -17.33
CA THR A 227 11.96 14.15 -17.78
C THR A 227 10.42 14.20 -17.79
N PRO A 228 9.81 15.40 -17.74
CA PRO A 228 8.36 15.55 -17.83
C PRO A 228 7.74 14.99 -19.14
N GLN A 229 8.53 14.87 -20.20
CA GLN A 229 8.08 14.39 -21.52
C GLN A 229 7.97 12.86 -21.59
N MET A 230 8.60 12.12 -20.67
CA MET A 230 8.53 10.67 -20.62
C MET A 230 7.12 10.20 -20.26
N THR A 231 6.61 9.26 -21.03
CA THR A 231 5.37 8.52 -20.69
C THR A 231 5.57 7.68 -19.45
N GLN A 232 4.48 7.28 -18.78
CA GLN A 232 4.57 6.41 -17.59
C GLN A 232 5.25 5.06 -17.93
N GLN A 233 5.02 4.55 -19.13
CA GLN A 233 5.66 3.31 -19.57
C GLN A 233 7.18 3.46 -19.78
N GLU A 234 7.63 4.59 -20.34
CA GLU A 234 9.07 4.90 -20.47
C GLU A 234 9.72 5.08 -19.10
N ARG A 235 9.05 5.78 -18.15
CA ARG A 235 9.53 5.93 -16.78
C ARG A 235 9.69 4.59 -16.08
N GLN A 236 8.69 3.72 -16.17
CA GLN A 236 8.73 2.39 -15.59
C GLN A 236 9.86 1.53 -16.15
N ARG A 237 10.13 1.60 -17.46
CA ARG A 237 11.26 0.90 -18.09
C ARG A 237 12.63 1.47 -17.72
N ALA A 238 12.72 2.78 -17.48
CA ALA A 238 13.96 3.45 -17.10
C ALA A 238 14.30 3.26 -15.60
N ALA A 239 13.31 2.93 -14.77
CA ALA A 239 13.50 2.67 -13.36
C ALA A 239 14.16 1.30 -13.14
N THR A 240 15.16 1.25 -12.28
CA THR A 240 15.75 0.00 -11.78
C THR A 240 15.42 -0.13 -10.30
N LEU A 241 14.55 -1.08 -9.96
CA LEU A 241 14.22 -1.37 -8.57
C LEU A 241 15.44 -1.93 -7.83
N VAL A 242 15.66 -1.43 -6.63
CA VAL A 242 16.82 -1.77 -5.78
C VAL A 242 16.36 -1.96 -4.33
N PRO A 243 17.15 -2.66 -3.50
CA PRO A 243 16.89 -2.68 -2.05
C PRO A 243 16.76 -1.26 -1.50
N VAL A 244 15.80 -1.05 -0.61
CA VAL A 244 15.53 0.25 0.02
C VAL A 244 16.80 0.88 0.58
N GLY A 245 16.98 2.18 0.34
CA GLY A 245 18.16 2.95 0.72
C GLY A 245 19.34 2.84 -0.25
N LEU A 246 19.22 2.08 -1.34
CA LEU A 246 20.18 2.06 -2.44
C LEU A 246 19.70 2.82 -3.68
N GLY A 247 18.47 3.30 -3.66
CA GLY A 247 17.83 4.09 -4.71
C GLY A 247 17.89 5.59 -4.45
N GLU A 248 16.88 6.29 -4.96
CA GLU A 248 16.84 7.75 -5.01
C GLU A 248 15.65 8.36 -4.26
N VAL A 249 14.81 7.54 -3.60
CA VAL A 249 13.67 7.99 -2.82
C VAL A 249 14.13 8.52 -1.45
N ASP A 250 13.72 9.75 -1.10
CA ASP A 250 14.07 10.37 0.19
C ASP A 250 13.13 9.89 1.32
N TYR A 251 13.33 8.66 1.77
CA TYR A 251 12.54 8.08 2.85
C TYR A 251 12.65 8.81 4.18
N LYS A 252 13.78 9.47 4.43
CA LYS A 252 13.94 10.25 5.68
C LYS A 252 12.91 11.38 5.76
N SER A 253 12.79 12.18 4.71
CA SER A 253 11.81 13.27 4.64
C SER A 253 10.37 12.75 4.58
N ILE A 254 10.14 11.63 3.88
CA ILE A 254 8.81 11.03 3.71
C ILE A 254 8.29 10.51 5.07
N PHE A 255 9.09 9.76 5.83
CA PHE A 255 8.70 9.28 7.16
C PHE A 255 8.54 10.41 8.19
N ALA A 256 9.28 11.51 8.04
CA ALA A 256 9.07 12.70 8.88
C ALA A 256 7.65 13.30 8.69
N ALA A 257 7.03 13.08 7.53
CA ALA A 257 5.66 13.50 7.20
C ALA A 257 4.60 12.40 7.41
N ALA A 258 4.95 11.26 8.01
CA ALA A 258 4.05 10.10 8.17
C ALA A 258 2.75 10.43 8.89
N ALA A 259 2.80 11.26 9.93
CA ALA A 259 1.61 11.70 10.65
C ALA A 259 0.65 12.53 9.77
N GLN A 260 1.20 13.41 8.90
CA GLN A 260 0.41 14.19 7.94
C GLN A 260 -0.26 13.28 6.90
N ALA A 261 0.44 12.26 6.44
CA ALA A 261 -0.09 11.26 5.52
C ALA A 261 -1.22 10.41 6.15
N GLY A 262 -1.21 10.24 7.47
CA GLY A 262 -2.12 9.36 8.22
C GLY A 262 -1.62 7.91 8.27
N LEU A 263 -0.31 7.69 8.13
CA LEU A 263 0.30 6.37 8.10
C LEU A 263 -0.07 5.53 9.32
N LYS A 264 -0.44 4.28 9.09
CA LYS A 264 -0.71 3.27 10.12
C LYS A 264 0.19 2.05 9.95
N HIS A 265 0.33 1.55 8.72
CA HIS A 265 1.15 0.38 8.38
C HIS A 265 1.96 0.64 7.12
N TYR A 266 3.10 -0.01 7.00
CA TYR A 266 3.88 0.02 5.77
C TYR A 266 4.64 -1.28 5.55
N CYS A 267 4.78 -1.67 4.29
CA CYS A 267 5.54 -2.85 3.90
C CYS A 267 6.66 -2.44 2.94
N ILE A 268 7.87 -2.96 3.19
CA ILE A 268 8.92 -2.97 2.18
C ILE A 268 8.50 -3.89 1.06
N GLU A 269 8.72 -3.48 -0.19
CA GLU A 269 8.50 -4.32 -1.36
C GLU A 269 9.59 -4.11 -2.41
N GLN A 270 9.99 -5.20 -3.07
CA GLN A 270 10.90 -5.16 -4.22
C GLN A 270 10.52 -6.24 -5.23
N ASP A 271 9.95 -5.85 -6.38
CA ASP A 271 9.42 -6.79 -7.39
C ASP A 271 10.50 -7.69 -8.01
N ASN A 272 11.73 -7.20 -8.11
CA ASN A 272 12.87 -7.91 -8.70
C ASN A 272 13.87 -8.40 -7.65
N ALA A 273 13.43 -8.72 -6.44
CA ALA A 273 14.34 -9.07 -5.34
C ALA A 273 15.21 -10.29 -5.66
N ALA A 274 14.69 -11.28 -6.40
CA ALA A 274 15.43 -12.46 -6.83
C ALA A 274 16.63 -12.13 -7.75
N ASP A 275 16.58 -11.02 -8.50
CA ASP A 275 17.67 -10.56 -9.38
C ASP A 275 18.90 -10.08 -8.59
N TRP A 276 18.74 -9.88 -7.27
CA TRP A 276 19.81 -9.48 -6.36
C TRP A 276 20.53 -10.69 -5.72
N GLY A 277 20.45 -11.85 -6.34
CA GLY A 277 21.11 -13.10 -5.97
C GLY A 277 20.28 -13.96 -5.01
N ASP A 278 19.57 -13.36 -4.06
CA ASP A 278 18.68 -14.02 -3.10
C ASP A 278 17.64 -13.01 -2.61
N SER A 279 16.36 -13.32 -2.75
CA SER A 279 15.27 -12.44 -2.35
C SER A 279 15.25 -12.16 -0.83
N ILE A 280 15.64 -13.11 0.01
CA ILE A 280 15.83 -12.93 1.46
C ILE A 280 16.99 -11.98 1.75
N ALA A 281 18.10 -12.08 1.01
CA ALA A 281 19.23 -11.17 1.16
C ALA A 281 18.83 -9.73 0.77
N ALA A 282 18.06 -9.55 -0.31
CA ALA A 282 17.51 -8.26 -0.72
C ALA A 282 16.56 -7.68 0.34
N ALA A 283 15.64 -8.50 0.88
CA ALA A 283 14.74 -8.10 1.97
C ALA A 283 15.52 -7.71 3.23
N ARG A 284 16.54 -8.49 3.62
CA ARG A 284 17.43 -8.16 4.75
C ARG A 284 18.16 -6.84 4.56
N LYS A 285 18.67 -6.61 3.35
CA LYS A 285 19.36 -5.36 3.00
C LYS A 285 18.42 -4.16 3.09
N SER A 286 17.21 -4.28 2.56
CA SER A 286 16.16 -3.25 2.63
C SER A 286 15.78 -2.93 4.08
N TYR A 287 15.57 -3.96 4.91
CA TYR A 287 15.30 -3.80 6.35
C TYR A 287 16.39 -3.00 7.05
N GLN A 288 17.66 -3.45 6.93
CA GLN A 288 18.80 -2.83 7.58
C GLN A 288 18.98 -1.36 7.18
N ASN A 289 18.83 -1.07 5.87
CA ASN A 289 18.95 0.28 5.37
C ASN A 289 17.81 1.17 5.89
N LEU A 290 16.57 0.70 5.84
CA LEU A 290 15.41 1.48 6.29
C LEU A 290 15.52 1.79 7.80
N VAL A 291 15.83 0.79 8.62
CA VAL A 291 16.04 1.01 10.06
C VAL A 291 17.13 2.06 10.33
N LYS A 292 18.21 2.06 9.53
CA LYS A 292 19.27 3.07 9.61
C LYS A 292 18.79 4.46 9.16
N ILE A 293 17.94 4.55 8.13
CA ILE A 293 17.38 5.81 7.65
C ILE A 293 16.45 6.44 8.70
N LEU A 294 15.70 5.60 9.40
CA LEU A 294 14.76 6.03 10.43
C LEU A 294 15.45 6.43 11.76
N GLY A 295 16.74 6.19 11.90
CA GLY A 295 17.57 6.64 13.03
C GLY A 295 17.70 5.61 14.12
#